data_fea7a077161decae7c61e6167ed015b0
#
_entry.id   fea7a077161decae7c61e6167ed015b0
#
_cell.length_a   1.000
_cell.length_b   1.000
_cell.length_c   1.000
_cell.angle_alpha   90.00
_cell.angle_beta   90.00
_cell.angle_gamma   90.00
#
_symmetry.space_group_name_H-M   'P 1'
#
loop_
_entity.id
_entity.type
_entity.pdbx_description
1 polymer ?
#
loop_
_entity_poly.entity_id
_entity_poly.type
_entity_poly.pdbx_seq_one_letter_code
_entity_poly.pdbx_strand_id
1 'polypeptide(L)'
;MDNGFRSLHPFVIFLYYVLAIAMIMLYQHPFFLIFACLLLVIFNFVLDQGKMLKKWVSMMIVLSLLFLILTPLTNHRGSHILFYLFNSAITLEALVQGLLNALTLIAILTLTITFNYCMTSDKFLFLFSKWMPKWSLLVMLSVRFVPLLNRRLMEITTVQKGKGLSVASGPLKQRIKHGLLLVQVLLTWSLEDGIQTADSMSARAYGLQKRTKYTPYKLHMNDGFMILILAGLTGTGIFGWWLGDGVLTLTPFLEPTILYGREWVFFAIYVLIIGFPLIVEGKEAIQWQYWKR
;
A
#
# COMPACT_ATOMS: atom_id res chain seq x y z
N MET A 1 -7.75 6.78 20.24
CA MET A 1 -7.47 5.35 20.49
C MET A 1 -7.66 4.65 19.16
N ASP A 2 -6.64 3.98 18.65
CA ASP A 2 -6.75 3.21 17.40
C ASP A 2 -7.56 1.95 17.73
N ASN A 3 -8.81 1.91 17.29
CA ASN A 3 -9.72 0.80 17.47
C ASN A 3 -9.88 0.10 16.10
N GLY A 4 -10.28 -1.15 16.11
CA GLY A 4 -10.56 -1.88 14.89
C GLY A 4 -9.36 -2.60 14.28
N PHE A 5 -9.41 -2.79 12.97
CA PHE A 5 -8.36 -3.44 12.20
C PHE A 5 -6.99 -2.77 12.40
N ARG A 6 -7.00 -1.47 12.66
CA ARG A 6 -5.81 -0.67 12.92
C ARG A 6 -5.11 -1.00 14.25
N SER A 7 -5.82 -1.53 15.24
CA SER A 7 -5.25 -1.91 16.54
C SER A 7 -4.52 -3.26 16.54
N LEU A 8 -4.72 -4.07 15.51
CA LEU A 8 -4.10 -5.39 15.37
C LEU A 8 -2.57 -5.31 15.32
N HIS A 9 -1.93 -6.44 15.65
CA HIS A 9 -0.48 -6.56 15.57
C HIS A 9 0.04 -6.24 14.16
N PRO A 10 1.10 -5.44 13.99
CA PRO A 10 1.61 -5.01 12.69
C PRO A 10 1.88 -6.15 11.71
N PHE A 11 2.26 -7.33 12.22
CA PHE A 11 2.49 -8.52 11.40
C PHE A 11 1.20 -9.04 10.76
N VAL A 12 0.07 -9.04 11.48
CA VAL A 12 -1.24 -9.47 10.95
C VAL A 12 -1.68 -8.54 9.82
N ILE A 13 -1.57 -7.22 10.06
CA ILE A 13 -1.92 -6.19 9.08
C ILE A 13 -1.07 -6.38 7.81
N PHE A 14 0.25 -6.47 7.96
CA PHE A 14 1.15 -6.65 6.82
C PHE A 14 0.86 -7.94 6.04
N LEU A 15 0.69 -9.05 6.75
CA LEU A 15 0.37 -10.35 6.16
C LEU A 15 -0.93 -10.28 5.34
N TYR A 16 -1.98 -9.68 5.91
CA TYR A 16 -3.25 -9.50 5.20
C TYR A 16 -3.05 -8.79 3.86
N TYR A 17 -2.35 -7.65 3.85
CA TYR A 17 -2.16 -6.89 2.61
C TYR A 17 -1.35 -7.65 1.56
N VAL A 18 -0.29 -8.36 1.97
CA VAL A 18 0.50 -9.21 1.06
C VAL A 18 -0.37 -10.31 0.45
N LEU A 19 -1.17 -11.00 1.28
CA LEU A 19 -2.03 -12.08 0.83
C LEU A 19 -3.18 -11.56 -0.05
N ALA A 20 -3.77 -10.42 0.29
CA ALA A 20 -4.84 -9.79 -0.50
C ALA A 20 -4.33 -9.35 -1.89
N ILE A 21 -3.13 -8.76 -1.98
CA ILE A 21 -2.51 -8.43 -3.28
C ILE A 21 -2.30 -9.70 -4.10
N ALA A 22 -1.73 -10.75 -3.49
CA ALA A 22 -1.50 -12.01 -4.16
C ALA A 22 -2.81 -12.61 -4.71
N MET A 23 -3.89 -12.60 -3.93
CA MET A 23 -5.19 -13.11 -4.34
C MET A 23 -5.81 -12.28 -5.47
N ILE A 24 -5.71 -10.96 -5.44
CA ILE A 24 -6.19 -10.08 -6.52
C ILE A 24 -5.43 -10.34 -7.82
N MET A 25 -4.12 -10.62 -7.74
CA MET A 25 -3.30 -10.91 -8.94
C MET A 25 -3.55 -12.31 -9.51
N LEU A 26 -3.86 -13.29 -8.67
CA LEU A 26 -4.10 -14.68 -9.09
C LEU A 26 -5.50 -14.86 -9.72
N TYR A 27 -6.54 -14.25 -9.15
CA TYR A 27 -7.93 -14.41 -9.57
C TYR A 27 -8.33 -13.34 -10.60
N GLN A 28 -8.01 -13.59 -11.87
CA GLN A 28 -8.34 -12.69 -12.98
C GLN A 28 -9.69 -13.03 -13.61
N HIS A 29 -10.74 -12.95 -12.83
CA HIS A 29 -12.10 -13.14 -13.29
C HIS A 29 -12.96 -11.88 -12.98
N PRO A 30 -13.83 -11.40 -13.88
CA PRO A 30 -14.53 -10.14 -13.70
C PRO A 30 -15.39 -10.09 -12.44
N PHE A 31 -16.08 -11.17 -12.07
CA PHE A 31 -16.86 -11.21 -10.82
C PHE A 31 -16.00 -11.05 -9.58
N PHE A 32 -14.85 -11.74 -9.50
CA PHE A 32 -13.93 -11.63 -8.38
C PHE A 32 -13.39 -10.21 -8.23
N LEU A 33 -12.98 -9.58 -9.33
CA LEU A 33 -12.41 -8.23 -9.31
C LEU A 33 -13.44 -7.15 -8.99
N ILE A 34 -14.67 -7.26 -9.52
CA ILE A 34 -15.75 -6.31 -9.21
C ILE A 34 -16.10 -6.36 -7.72
N PHE A 35 -16.26 -7.57 -7.15
CA PHE A 35 -16.53 -7.72 -5.73
C PHE A 35 -15.37 -7.27 -4.86
N ALA A 36 -14.13 -7.52 -5.27
CA ALA A 36 -12.95 -6.97 -4.58
C ALA A 36 -12.97 -5.45 -4.55
N CYS A 37 -13.19 -4.80 -5.70
CA CYS A 37 -13.29 -3.34 -5.78
C CYS A 37 -14.39 -2.82 -4.85
N LEU A 38 -15.56 -3.44 -4.87
CA LEU A 38 -16.69 -3.05 -4.03
C LEU A 38 -16.36 -3.16 -2.53
N LEU A 39 -15.83 -4.30 -2.09
CA LEU A 39 -15.44 -4.50 -0.68
C LEU A 39 -14.36 -3.53 -0.23
N LEU A 40 -13.34 -3.31 -1.07
CA LEU A 40 -12.24 -2.39 -0.76
C LEU A 40 -12.70 -0.93 -0.71
N VAL A 41 -13.63 -0.53 -1.58
CA VAL A 41 -14.25 0.81 -1.52
C VAL A 41 -15.05 0.96 -0.24
N ILE A 42 -15.89 -0.02 0.13
CA ILE A 42 -16.64 -0.01 1.39
C ILE A 42 -15.66 0.10 2.58
N PHE A 43 -14.56 -0.67 2.56
CA PHE A 43 -13.55 -0.61 3.61
C PHE A 43 -12.89 0.78 3.74
N ASN A 44 -12.59 1.44 2.61
CA ASN A 44 -12.10 2.82 2.62
C ASN A 44 -13.10 3.80 3.24
N PHE A 45 -14.39 3.63 2.92
CA PHE A 45 -15.44 4.48 3.52
C PHE A 45 -15.57 4.27 5.03
N VAL A 46 -15.45 3.04 5.51
CA VAL A 46 -15.48 2.72 6.95
C VAL A 46 -14.28 3.32 7.67
N LEU A 47 -13.08 3.29 7.09
CA LEU A 47 -11.84 3.77 7.72
C LEU A 47 -11.72 5.30 7.77
N ASP A 48 -11.95 5.98 6.65
CA ASP A 48 -11.64 7.42 6.50
C ASP A 48 -12.78 8.22 5.82
N GLN A 49 -14.00 7.70 5.85
CA GLN A 49 -15.15 8.32 5.15
C GLN A 49 -14.85 8.61 3.66
N GLY A 50 -13.93 7.88 3.07
CA GLY A 50 -13.54 7.99 1.67
C GLY A 50 -12.72 9.25 1.31
N LYS A 51 -12.19 10.00 2.29
CA LYS A 51 -11.42 11.24 2.01
C LYS A 51 -10.18 10.98 1.19
N MET A 52 -9.39 9.97 1.56
CA MET A 52 -8.20 9.56 0.81
C MET A 52 -8.58 9.04 -0.58
N LEU A 53 -9.62 8.22 -0.68
CA LEU A 53 -10.10 7.70 -1.95
C LEU A 53 -10.49 8.84 -2.91
N LYS A 54 -11.28 9.81 -2.44
CA LYS A 54 -11.68 11.00 -3.24
C LYS A 54 -10.49 11.78 -3.77
N LYS A 55 -9.40 11.89 -2.98
CA LYS A 55 -8.18 12.58 -3.40
C LYS A 55 -7.47 11.87 -4.56
N TRP A 56 -7.47 10.54 -4.55
CA TRP A 56 -6.73 9.73 -5.52
C TRP A 56 -7.60 9.19 -6.67
N VAL A 57 -8.93 9.32 -6.59
CA VAL A 57 -9.88 8.77 -7.57
C VAL A 57 -9.61 9.26 -9.00
N SER A 58 -9.27 10.53 -9.17
CA SER A 58 -8.94 11.08 -10.50
C SER A 58 -7.74 10.38 -11.13
N MET A 59 -6.68 10.16 -10.36
CA MET A 59 -5.49 9.44 -10.83
C MET A 59 -5.82 7.96 -11.13
N MET A 60 -6.63 7.32 -10.30
CA MET A 60 -7.06 5.94 -10.50
C MET A 60 -7.85 5.78 -11.80
N ILE A 61 -8.78 6.71 -12.08
CA ILE A 61 -9.57 6.70 -13.33
C ILE A 61 -8.66 6.90 -14.54
N VAL A 62 -7.74 7.87 -14.51
CA VAL A 62 -6.80 8.11 -15.62
C VAL A 62 -5.95 6.90 -15.90
N LEU A 63 -5.37 6.27 -14.87
CA LEU A 63 -4.54 5.07 -15.04
C LEU A 63 -5.34 3.87 -15.53
N SER A 64 -6.55 3.64 -15.00
CA SER A 64 -7.40 2.52 -15.44
C SER A 64 -7.85 2.69 -16.90
N LEU A 65 -8.20 3.92 -17.30
CA LEU A 65 -8.57 4.23 -18.66
C LEU A 65 -7.37 4.09 -19.62
N LEU A 66 -6.17 4.45 -19.17
CA LEU A 66 -4.94 4.22 -19.93
C LEU A 66 -4.74 2.72 -20.22
N PHE A 67 -4.88 1.85 -19.19
CA PHE A 67 -4.75 0.40 -19.38
C PHE A 67 -5.86 -0.18 -20.27
N LEU A 68 -7.10 0.33 -20.13
CA LEU A 68 -8.22 -0.09 -20.96
C LEU A 68 -7.96 0.19 -22.46
N ILE A 69 -7.32 1.31 -22.78
CA ILE A 69 -6.99 1.71 -24.16
C ILE A 69 -5.69 1.03 -24.65
N LEU A 70 -4.68 0.98 -23.79
CA LEU A 70 -3.34 0.48 -24.19
C LEU A 70 -3.34 -1.03 -24.43
N THR A 71 -4.10 -1.81 -23.64
CA THR A 71 -4.14 -3.27 -23.79
C THR A 71 -4.61 -3.72 -25.17
N PRO A 72 -5.72 -3.23 -25.74
CA PRO A 72 -6.13 -3.61 -27.09
C PRO A 72 -5.19 -3.10 -28.19
N LEU A 73 -4.42 -2.02 -27.92
CA LEU A 73 -3.45 -1.50 -28.89
C LEU A 73 -2.15 -2.32 -28.93
N THR A 74 -1.81 -3.01 -27.83
CA THR A 74 -0.58 -3.81 -27.72
C THR A 74 -0.81 -5.30 -27.90
N ASN A 75 -2.01 -5.78 -27.56
CA ASN A 75 -2.35 -7.20 -27.62
C ASN A 75 -3.41 -7.42 -28.72
N HIS A 76 -3.01 -8.11 -29.78
CA HIS A 76 -3.87 -8.41 -30.93
C HIS A 76 -4.32 -9.88 -30.95
N ARG A 77 -4.17 -10.60 -29.84
CA ARG A 77 -4.56 -12.02 -29.73
C ARG A 77 -6.05 -12.12 -29.48
N GLY A 78 -6.74 -12.94 -30.25
CA GLY A 78 -8.18 -13.22 -30.12
C GLY A 78 -8.78 -13.64 -31.45
N SER A 79 -9.94 -14.30 -31.39
CA SER A 79 -10.66 -14.81 -32.56
C SER A 79 -11.73 -13.84 -33.08
N HIS A 80 -12.29 -12.97 -32.20
CA HIS A 80 -13.34 -12.03 -32.55
C HIS A 80 -12.80 -10.64 -32.83
N ILE A 81 -12.55 -10.33 -34.13
CA ILE A 81 -12.10 -9.01 -34.57
C ILE A 81 -13.29 -8.06 -34.61
N LEU A 82 -13.21 -6.94 -33.88
CA LEU A 82 -14.24 -5.89 -33.88
C LEU A 82 -14.02 -4.88 -35.01
N PHE A 83 -12.81 -4.34 -35.11
CA PHE A 83 -12.42 -3.37 -36.15
C PHE A 83 -10.89 -3.30 -36.27
N TYR A 84 -10.43 -2.69 -37.37
CA TYR A 84 -9.02 -2.45 -37.62
C TYR A 84 -8.67 -0.99 -37.34
N LEU A 85 -7.69 -0.74 -36.49
CA LEU A 85 -7.14 0.59 -36.21
C LEU A 85 -5.63 0.59 -36.55
N PHE A 86 -5.19 1.52 -37.44
CA PHE A 86 -3.79 1.63 -37.87
C PHE A 86 -3.15 0.28 -38.27
N ASN A 87 -3.87 -0.52 -39.06
CA ASN A 87 -3.44 -1.85 -39.50
C ASN A 87 -3.33 -2.93 -38.41
N SER A 88 -3.80 -2.66 -37.20
CA SER A 88 -3.86 -3.58 -36.07
C SER A 88 -5.31 -4.02 -35.84
N ALA A 89 -5.54 -5.34 -35.69
CA ALA A 89 -6.86 -5.88 -35.39
C ALA A 89 -7.14 -5.69 -33.90
N ILE A 90 -8.20 -4.96 -33.56
CA ILE A 90 -8.70 -4.86 -32.20
C ILE A 90 -9.72 -5.96 -31.99
N THR A 91 -9.43 -6.85 -31.04
CA THR A 91 -10.24 -8.02 -30.72
C THR A 91 -11.08 -7.78 -29.45
N LEU A 92 -12.23 -8.45 -29.34
CA LEU A 92 -13.11 -8.38 -28.18
C LEU A 92 -12.38 -8.94 -26.94
N GLU A 93 -11.59 -9.98 -27.12
CA GLU A 93 -10.78 -10.61 -26.07
C GLU A 93 -9.76 -9.63 -25.48
N ALA A 94 -9.10 -8.83 -26.34
CA ALA A 94 -8.16 -7.82 -25.90
C ALA A 94 -8.84 -6.68 -25.10
N LEU A 95 -10.08 -6.34 -25.46
CA LEU A 95 -10.85 -5.33 -24.73
C LEU A 95 -11.29 -5.85 -23.35
N VAL A 96 -11.74 -7.11 -23.27
CA VAL A 96 -12.07 -7.76 -21.99
C VAL A 96 -10.81 -7.86 -21.12
N GLN A 97 -9.66 -8.24 -21.68
CA GLN A 97 -8.38 -8.25 -20.97
C GLN A 97 -8.01 -6.85 -20.43
N GLY A 98 -8.23 -5.81 -21.25
CA GLY A 98 -8.02 -4.42 -20.82
C GLY A 98 -8.91 -4.02 -19.65
N LEU A 99 -10.16 -4.47 -19.66
CA LEU A 99 -11.09 -4.24 -18.54
C LEU A 99 -10.64 -4.97 -17.27
N LEU A 100 -10.21 -6.23 -17.37
CA LEU A 100 -9.67 -6.99 -16.23
C LEU A 100 -8.44 -6.32 -15.65
N ASN A 101 -7.50 -5.88 -16.50
CA ASN A 101 -6.30 -5.17 -16.07
C ASN A 101 -6.65 -3.84 -15.37
N ALA A 102 -7.63 -3.09 -15.91
CA ALA A 102 -8.11 -1.85 -15.30
C ALA A 102 -8.74 -2.09 -13.92
N LEU A 103 -9.58 -3.11 -13.78
CA LEU A 103 -10.20 -3.49 -12.50
C LEU A 103 -9.15 -3.95 -11.48
N THR A 104 -8.19 -4.78 -11.91
CA THR A 104 -7.09 -5.23 -11.06
C THR A 104 -6.28 -4.04 -10.54
N LEU A 105 -5.98 -3.07 -11.39
CA LEU A 105 -5.26 -1.87 -11.02
C LEU A 105 -6.06 -1.02 -10.01
N ILE A 106 -7.36 -0.82 -10.24
CA ILE A 106 -8.23 -0.11 -9.29
C ILE A 106 -8.23 -0.82 -7.93
N ALA A 107 -8.38 -2.15 -7.92
CA ALA A 107 -8.39 -2.94 -6.69
C ALA A 107 -7.06 -2.78 -5.92
N ILE A 108 -5.90 -2.93 -6.59
CA ILE A 108 -4.58 -2.81 -5.97
C ILE A 108 -4.34 -1.38 -5.47
N LEU A 109 -4.70 -0.33 -6.24
CA LEU A 109 -4.54 1.06 -5.80
C LEU A 109 -5.44 1.36 -4.59
N THR A 110 -6.69 0.90 -4.60
CA THR A 110 -7.61 1.05 -3.47
C THR A 110 -7.08 0.35 -2.22
N LEU A 111 -6.54 -0.86 -2.38
CA LEU A 111 -5.89 -1.60 -1.30
C LEU A 111 -4.65 -0.86 -0.77
N THR A 112 -3.84 -0.28 -1.65
CA THR A 112 -2.63 0.49 -1.27
C THR A 112 -2.99 1.74 -0.48
N ILE A 113 -4.11 2.41 -0.79
CA ILE A 113 -4.61 3.55 -0.01
C ILE A 113 -4.91 3.13 1.42
N THR A 114 -5.63 2.02 1.62
CA THR A 114 -5.93 1.49 2.96
C THR A 114 -4.67 1.02 3.68
N PHE A 115 -3.71 0.41 2.97
CA PHE A 115 -2.42 0.03 3.53
C PHE A 115 -1.69 1.23 4.13
N ASN A 116 -1.54 2.33 3.38
CA ASN A 116 -0.89 3.55 3.86
C ASN A 116 -1.59 4.17 5.08
N TYR A 117 -2.90 3.98 5.20
CA TYR A 117 -3.68 4.45 6.34
C TYR A 117 -3.50 3.57 7.58
N CYS A 118 -3.50 2.24 7.43
CA CYS A 118 -3.41 1.27 8.53
C CYS A 118 -1.96 1.04 8.99
N MET A 119 -0.99 1.04 8.04
CA MET A 119 0.41 0.73 8.28
C MET A 119 1.22 2.01 8.42
N THR A 120 1.34 2.53 9.64
CA THR A 120 2.18 3.70 9.92
C THR A 120 3.67 3.34 9.80
N SER A 121 4.52 4.36 9.58
CA SER A 121 5.98 4.18 9.51
C SER A 121 6.55 3.46 10.73
N ASP A 122 6.01 3.74 11.93
CA ASP A 122 6.45 3.11 13.17
C ASP A 122 6.13 1.61 13.22
N LYS A 123 4.93 1.22 12.77
CA LYS A 123 4.53 -0.20 12.66
C LYS A 123 5.38 -0.96 11.66
N PHE A 124 5.66 -0.32 10.52
CA PHE A 124 6.52 -0.88 9.48
C PHE A 124 7.95 -1.09 10.00
N LEU A 125 8.54 -0.07 10.63
CA LEU A 125 9.86 -0.16 11.25
C LEU A 125 9.92 -1.22 12.35
N PHE A 126 8.89 -1.34 13.17
CA PHE A 126 8.79 -2.38 14.20
C PHE A 126 8.89 -3.78 13.58
N LEU A 127 8.20 -4.02 12.46
CA LEU A 127 8.19 -5.31 11.77
C LEU A 127 9.60 -5.73 11.32
N PHE A 128 10.35 -4.80 10.71
CA PHE A 128 11.70 -5.05 10.20
C PHE A 128 12.80 -4.97 11.26
N SER A 129 12.53 -4.36 12.42
CA SER A 129 13.52 -4.19 13.49
C SER A 129 14.04 -5.50 14.05
N LYS A 130 13.27 -6.58 13.94
CA LYS A 130 13.67 -7.92 14.39
C LYS A 130 14.71 -8.55 13.45
N TRP A 131 14.59 -8.32 12.15
CA TRP A 131 15.43 -8.95 11.12
C TRP A 131 16.68 -8.13 10.83
N MET A 132 16.54 -6.78 10.80
CA MET A 132 17.59 -5.84 10.46
C MET A 132 17.70 -4.71 11.49
N PRO A 133 18.20 -4.98 12.70
CA PRO A 133 18.16 -4.00 13.80
C PRO A 133 19.00 -2.74 13.54
N LYS A 134 20.14 -2.85 12.82
CA LYS A 134 20.98 -1.70 12.48
C LYS A 134 20.28 -0.78 11.47
N TRP A 135 19.67 -1.37 10.44
CA TRP A 135 18.92 -0.62 9.43
C TRP A 135 17.66 0.05 10.01
N SER A 136 16.94 -0.65 10.87
CA SER A 136 15.78 -0.09 11.56
C SER A 136 16.14 1.14 12.39
N LEU A 137 17.26 1.11 13.11
CA LEU A 137 17.76 2.27 13.85
C LEU A 137 18.08 3.44 12.91
N LEU A 138 18.80 3.16 11.81
CA LEU A 138 19.19 4.17 10.84
C LEU A 138 17.96 4.84 10.22
N VAL A 139 16.97 4.04 9.79
CA VAL A 139 15.72 4.58 9.22
C VAL A 139 14.93 5.36 10.27
N MET A 140 14.84 4.88 11.52
CA MET A 140 14.15 5.58 12.60
C MET A 140 14.78 6.95 12.89
N LEU A 141 16.12 7.02 12.93
CA LEU A 141 16.84 8.28 13.06
C LEU A 141 16.58 9.18 11.86
N SER A 142 16.64 8.64 10.64
CA SER A 142 16.38 9.42 9.42
C SER A 142 14.96 10.02 9.41
N VAL A 143 13.94 9.24 9.74
CA VAL A 143 12.54 9.72 9.82
C VAL A 143 12.41 10.84 10.87
N ARG A 144 13.13 10.74 11.99
CA ARG A 144 13.17 11.80 13.01
C ARG A 144 13.90 13.05 12.51
N PHE A 145 14.96 12.89 11.73
CA PHE A 145 15.73 14.02 11.21
C PHE A 145 14.99 14.81 10.13
N VAL A 146 14.15 14.20 9.32
CA VAL A 146 13.43 14.90 8.23
C VAL A 146 12.64 16.13 8.74
N PRO A 147 11.76 16.05 9.76
CA PRO A 147 11.07 17.22 10.28
C PRO A 147 12.02 18.26 10.88
N LEU A 148 13.09 17.81 11.55
CA LEU A 148 14.10 18.67 12.14
C LEU A 148 14.87 19.46 11.08
N LEU A 149 15.33 18.79 10.04
CA LEU A 149 16.01 19.42 8.90
C LEU A 149 15.12 20.41 8.17
N ASN A 150 13.83 20.08 8.03
CA ASN A 150 12.88 20.99 7.39
C ASN A 150 12.66 22.29 8.20
N ARG A 151 12.58 22.19 9.51
CA ARG A 151 12.55 23.38 10.39
C ARG A 151 13.83 24.20 10.27
N ARG A 152 14.99 23.58 10.32
CA ARG A 152 16.28 24.24 10.16
C ARG A 152 16.43 24.90 8.79
N LEU A 153 15.97 24.25 7.74
CA LEU A 153 15.96 24.81 6.40
C LEU A 153 15.13 26.10 6.33
N MET A 154 13.95 26.12 6.97
CA MET A 154 13.12 27.33 7.05
C MET A 154 13.82 28.46 7.84
N GLU A 155 14.43 28.15 8.98
CA GLU A 155 15.18 29.11 9.80
C GLU A 155 16.34 29.72 8.98
N ILE A 156 17.19 28.87 8.38
CA ILE A 156 18.34 29.31 7.57
C ILE A 156 17.85 30.16 6.38
N THR A 157 16.78 29.73 5.71
CA THR A 157 16.22 30.45 4.57
C THR A 157 15.73 31.85 4.99
N THR A 158 15.11 31.98 6.16
CA THR A 158 14.65 33.28 6.69
C THR A 158 15.82 34.21 7.00
N VAL A 159 16.87 33.70 7.64
CA VAL A 159 18.09 34.48 7.92
C VAL A 159 18.81 34.90 6.63
N GLN A 160 18.92 34.00 5.65
CA GLN A 160 19.57 34.30 4.37
C GLN A 160 18.77 35.34 3.55
N LYS A 161 17.43 35.28 3.58
CA LYS A 161 16.58 36.31 2.99
C LYS A 161 16.86 37.69 3.61
N GLY A 162 17.03 37.77 4.94
CA GLY A 162 17.38 39.03 5.61
C GLY A 162 18.74 39.57 5.18
N LYS A 163 19.67 38.75 4.71
CA LYS A 163 20.98 39.11 4.14
C LYS A 163 20.92 39.42 2.64
N GLY A 164 19.74 39.44 2.02
CA GLY A 164 19.57 39.64 0.57
C GLY A 164 19.90 38.39 -0.29
N LEU A 165 20.19 37.25 0.31
CA LEU A 165 20.51 36.00 -0.38
C LEU A 165 19.23 35.15 -0.56
N SER A 166 18.38 35.56 -1.51
CA SER A 166 17.13 34.85 -1.77
C SER A 166 17.30 33.79 -2.86
N VAL A 167 16.74 32.58 -2.59
CA VAL A 167 16.65 31.49 -3.60
C VAL A 167 15.48 31.72 -4.56
N ALA A 168 14.50 32.54 -4.18
CA ALA A 168 13.31 32.77 -4.97
C ALA A 168 13.45 33.92 -6.00
N SER A 169 14.41 34.86 -5.83
CA SER A 169 14.59 36.06 -6.66
C SER A 169 15.96 36.09 -7.31
N GLY A 170 16.04 36.68 -8.51
CA GLY A 170 17.27 36.87 -9.27
C GLY A 170 17.49 35.85 -10.40
N PRO A 171 18.58 36.01 -11.18
CA PRO A 171 18.93 35.13 -12.29
C PRO A 171 19.23 33.69 -11.78
N LEU A 172 18.98 32.71 -12.64
CA LEU A 172 19.08 31.27 -12.30
C LEU A 172 20.43 30.91 -11.64
N LYS A 173 21.54 31.44 -12.14
CA LYS A 173 22.89 31.22 -11.60
C LYS A 173 23.03 31.66 -10.14
N GLN A 174 22.46 32.83 -9.78
CA GLN A 174 22.48 33.31 -8.39
C GLN A 174 21.56 32.46 -7.49
N ARG A 175 20.39 32.08 -7.97
CA ARG A 175 19.47 31.18 -7.22
C ARG A 175 20.12 29.84 -6.90
N ILE A 176 20.83 29.24 -7.86
CA ILE A 176 21.58 27.99 -7.64
C ILE A 176 22.69 28.22 -6.61
N LYS A 177 23.47 29.30 -6.72
CA LYS A 177 24.54 29.62 -5.77
C LYS A 177 24.00 29.79 -4.34
N HIS A 178 22.91 30.53 -4.17
CA HIS A 178 22.28 30.72 -2.86
C HIS A 178 21.68 29.40 -2.33
N GLY A 179 21.07 28.59 -3.20
CA GLY A 179 20.58 27.25 -2.83
C GLY A 179 21.70 26.31 -2.34
N LEU A 180 22.84 26.30 -3.03
CA LEU A 180 24.01 25.52 -2.60
C LEU A 180 24.55 25.96 -1.24
N LEU A 181 24.58 27.26 -0.96
CA LEU A 181 24.97 27.78 0.37
C LEU A 181 24.00 27.29 1.47
N LEU A 182 22.68 27.30 1.19
CA LEU A 182 21.70 26.74 2.16
C LEU A 182 21.96 25.27 2.43
N VAL A 183 22.19 24.48 1.37
CA VAL A 183 22.47 23.04 1.49
C VAL A 183 23.79 22.83 2.24
N GLN A 184 24.82 23.60 1.96
CA GLN A 184 26.11 23.51 2.67
C GLN A 184 25.96 23.73 4.17
N VAL A 185 25.26 24.79 4.59
CA VAL A 185 25.01 25.10 6.00
C VAL A 185 24.18 24.00 6.65
N LEU A 186 23.15 23.52 5.95
CA LEU A 186 22.28 22.44 6.46
C LEU A 186 23.05 21.12 6.65
N LEU A 187 23.93 20.77 5.69
CA LEU A 187 24.78 19.58 5.78
C LEU A 187 25.77 19.67 6.94
N THR A 188 26.46 20.81 7.10
CA THR A 188 27.38 21.01 8.23
C THR A 188 26.68 20.81 9.55
N TRP A 189 25.51 21.45 9.72
CA TRP A 189 24.71 21.32 10.92
C TRP A 189 24.22 19.88 11.15
N SER A 190 23.77 19.19 10.07
CA SER A 190 23.31 17.81 10.15
C SER A 190 24.42 16.83 10.55
N LEU A 191 25.65 17.05 10.07
CA LEU A 191 26.80 16.25 10.45
C LEU A 191 27.16 16.47 11.93
N GLU A 192 27.15 17.72 12.39
CA GLU A 192 27.40 18.07 13.79
C GLU A 192 26.37 17.39 14.73
N ASP A 193 25.07 17.51 14.40
CA ASP A 193 24.01 16.89 15.19
C ASP A 193 24.11 15.34 15.16
N GLY A 194 24.53 14.77 14.03
CA GLY A 194 24.80 13.34 13.89
C GLY A 194 25.94 12.88 14.81
N ILE A 195 27.03 13.63 14.88
CA ILE A 195 28.17 13.31 15.76
C ILE A 195 27.76 13.42 17.25
N GLN A 196 27.05 14.50 17.63
CA GLN A 196 26.54 14.67 19.00
C GLN A 196 25.58 13.54 19.40
N THR A 197 24.75 13.09 18.46
CA THR A 197 23.86 11.95 18.66
C THR A 197 24.66 10.66 18.87
N ALA A 198 25.70 10.42 18.08
CA ALA A 198 26.56 9.25 18.20
C ALA A 198 27.32 9.24 19.55
N ASP A 199 27.87 10.38 19.97
CA ASP A 199 28.54 10.55 21.26
C ASP A 199 27.58 10.30 22.43
N SER A 200 26.38 10.84 22.36
CA SER A 200 25.35 10.61 23.36
C SER A 200 24.92 9.11 23.42
N MET A 201 24.87 8.42 22.28
CA MET A 201 24.60 6.98 22.24
C MET A 201 25.75 6.18 22.83
N SER A 202 27.03 6.55 22.54
CA SER A 202 28.20 5.92 23.09
C SER A 202 28.28 6.10 24.62
N ALA A 203 27.99 7.30 25.14
CA ALA A 203 27.91 7.58 26.57
C ALA A 203 26.84 6.76 27.30
N ARG A 204 25.77 6.37 26.59
CA ARG A 204 24.71 5.47 27.09
C ARG A 204 25.03 3.98 26.93
N ALA A 205 26.28 3.64 26.66
CA ALA A 205 26.77 2.27 26.47
C ALA A 205 26.11 1.54 25.29
N TYR A 206 25.71 2.27 24.22
CA TYR A 206 25.14 1.65 23.04
C TYR A 206 26.15 0.72 22.35
N GLY A 207 25.78 -0.52 22.16
CA GLY A 207 26.62 -1.54 21.50
C GLY A 207 27.50 -2.37 22.43
N LEU A 208 27.63 -2.03 23.73
CA LEU A 208 28.45 -2.78 24.71
C LEU A 208 27.72 -4.02 25.26
N GLN A 209 26.39 -4.00 25.34
CA GLN A 209 25.59 -5.09 25.89
C GLN A 209 24.60 -5.68 24.88
N LYS A 210 24.08 -6.88 25.19
CA LYS A 210 22.99 -7.47 24.41
C LYS A 210 21.78 -6.52 24.39
N ARG A 211 21.29 -6.26 23.20
CA ARG A 211 20.19 -5.32 22.96
C ARG A 211 18.93 -5.74 23.68
N THR A 212 18.41 -4.89 24.57
CA THR A 212 17.06 -5.03 25.10
C THR A 212 16.04 -4.57 24.05
N LYS A 213 14.97 -5.33 23.87
CA LYS A 213 13.92 -4.97 22.90
C LYS A 213 12.77 -4.29 23.65
N TYR A 214 12.50 -3.04 23.29
CA TYR A 214 11.22 -2.44 23.60
C TYR A 214 10.19 -2.96 22.59
N THR A 215 9.21 -3.73 23.06
CA THR A 215 8.14 -4.28 22.21
C THR A 215 6.84 -3.54 22.54
N PRO A 216 6.51 -2.46 21.81
CA PRO A 216 5.25 -1.74 22.02
C PRO A 216 4.03 -2.56 21.57
N TYR A 217 4.24 -3.52 20.67
CA TYR A 217 3.20 -4.43 20.18
C TYR A 217 3.45 -5.84 20.72
N LYS A 218 2.50 -6.38 21.46
CA LYS A 218 2.53 -7.77 21.94
C LYS A 218 1.61 -8.62 21.07
N LEU A 219 2.07 -9.78 20.65
CA LEU A 219 1.24 -10.78 19.98
C LEU A 219 0.28 -11.39 21.02
N HIS A 220 -1.00 -11.19 20.82
CA HIS A 220 -2.05 -11.84 21.58
C HIS A 220 -2.45 -13.18 20.93
N MET A 221 -3.05 -14.08 21.70
CA MET A 221 -3.58 -15.35 21.18
C MET A 221 -4.56 -15.13 20.01
N ASN A 222 -5.36 -14.08 20.08
CA ASN A 222 -6.30 -13.71 19.03
C ASN A 222 -5.59 -13.37 17.70
N ASP A 223 -4.44 -12.70 17.75
CA ASP A 223 -3.64 -12.40 16.54
C ASP A 223 -3.10 -13.67 15.89
N GLY A 224 -2.67 -14.64 16.71
CA GLY A 224 -2.22 -15.95 16.23
C GLY A 224 -3.34 -16.71 15.51
N PHE A 225 -4.55 -16.69 16.07
CA PHE A 225 -5.71 -17.30 15.44
C PHE A 225 -6.09 -16.63 14.12
N MET A 226 -6.02 -15.30 14.05
CA MET A 226 -6.26 -14.55 12.81
C MET A 226 -5.23 -14.88 11.72
N ILE A 227 -3.95 -15.03 12.07
CA ILE A 227 -2.90 -15.46 11.15
C ILE A 227 -3.20 -16.83 10.58
N LEU A 228 -3.61 -17.78 11.45
CA LEU A 228 -3.92 -19.14 11.04
C LEU A 228 -5.12 -19.18 10.09
N ILE A 229 -6.18 -18.43 10.39
CA ILE A 229 -7.35 -18.32 9.51
C ILE A 229 -6.94 -17.72 8.15
N LEU A 230 -6.21 -16.60 8.13
CA LEU A 230 -5.77 -15.98 6.89
C LEU A 230 -4.89 -16.91 6.07
N ALA A 231 -3.93 -17.60 6.69
CA ALA A 231 -3.07 -18.57 6.02
C ALA A 231 -3.84 -19.77 5.47
N GLY A 232 -4.81 -20.29 6.22
CA GLY A 232 -5.67 -21.38 5.80
C GLY A 232 -6.56 -21.00 4.61
N LEU A 233 -7.26 -19.85 4.69
CA LEU A 233 -8.10 -19.36 3.62
C LEU A 233 -7.29 -19.06 2.35
N THR A 234 -6.11 -18.45 2.49
CA THR A 234 -5.26 -18.18 1.31
C THR A 234 -4.65 -19.45 0.74
N GLY A 235 -4.29 -20.41 1.57
CA GLY A 235 -3.82 -21.73 1.11
C GLY A 235 -4.88 -22.45 0.26
N THR A 236 -6.13 -22.47 0.72
CA THR A 236 -7.25 -23.03 -0.05
C THR A 236 -7.55 -22.22 -1.31
N GLY A 237 -7.42 -20.87 -1.27
CA GLY A 237 -7.53 -20.03 -2.45
C GLY A 237 -6.45 -20.33 -3.49
N ILE A 238 -5.18 -20.43 -3.10
CA ILE A 238 -4.07 -20.77 -4.01
C ILE A 238 -4.30 -22.17 -4.61
N PHE A 239 -4.80 -23.11 -3.83
CA PHE A 239 -5.15 -24.45 -4.32
C PHE A 239 -6.26 -24.40 -5.39
N GLY A 240 -7.30 -23.57 -5.21
CA GLY A 240 -8.34 -23.33 -6.21
C GLY A 240 -7.78 -22.76 -7.52
N TRP A 241 -6.91 -21.76 -7.42
CA TRP A 241 -6.23 -21.20 -8.58
C TRP A 241 -5.38 -22.25 -9.31
N TRP A 242 -4.68 -23.12 -8.58
CA TRP A 242 -3.88 -24.21 -9.18
C TRP A 242 -4.74 -25.24 -9.91
N LEU A 243 -6.00 -25.43 -9.49
CA LEU A 243 -6.99 -26.25 -10.20
C LEU A 243 -7.58 -25.57 -11.45
N GLY A 244 -7.22 -24.31 -11.71
CA GLY A 244 -7.71 -23.51 -12.82
C GLY A 244 -8.99 -22.72 -12.56
N ASP A 245 -9.51 -22.75 -11.31
CA ASP A 245 -10.73 -22.02 -10.95
C ASP A 245 -10.44 -20.51 -10.78
N GLY A 246 -11.38 -19.66 -11.24
CA GLY A 246 -11.32 -18.21 -11.06
C GLY A 246 -10.33 -17.47 -11.96
N VAL A 247 -9.87 -18.11 -13.03
CA VAL A 247 -9.10 -17.49 -14.12
C VAL A 247 -9.90 -17.60 -15.41
N LEU A 248 -10.25 -16.46 -15.99
CA LEU A 248 -10.96 -16.44 -17.25
C LEU A 248 -10.00 -16.73 -18.40
N THR A 249 -10.17 -17.85 -19.11
CA THR A 249 -9.38 -18.12 -20.32
C THR A 249 -9.95 -17.32 -21.49
N LEU A 250 -9.11 -16.42 -22.03
CA LEU A 250 -9.48 -15.50 -23.11
C LEU A 250 -9.09 -16.03 -24.50
N THR A 251 -8.19 -17.01 -24.54
CA THR A 251 -7.64 -17.57 -25.79
C THR A 251 -7.63 -19.10 -25.73
N PRO A 252 -8.03 -19.84 -26.77
CA PRO A 252 -8.45 -19.37 -28.11
C PRO A 252 -9.90 -18.88 -28.18
N PHE A 253 -10.77 -19.24 -27.23
CA PHE A 253 -12.17 -18.84 -27.17
C PHE A 253 -12.48 -18.20 -25.83
N LEU A 254 -13.36 -17.19 -25.82
CA LEU A 254 -13.90 -16.57 -24.63
C LEU A 254 -14.75 -17.61 -23.86
N GLU A 255 -14.32 -17.98 -22.66
CA GLU A 255 -15.18 -18.75 -21.75
C GLU A 255 -16.36 -17.90 -21.26
N PRO A 256 -17.51 -18.56 -20.99
CA PRO A 256 -18.65 -17.86 -20.43
C PRO A 256 -18.28 -17.28 -19.06
N THR A 257 -18.62 -16.01 -18.84
CA THR A 257 -18.32 -15.29 -17.59
C THR A 257 -19.13 -15.77 -16.37
N ILE A 258 -19.93 -16.82 -16.52
CA ILE A 258 -20.78 -17.35 -15.44
C ILE A 258 -19.99 -18.35 -14.61
N LEU A 259 -19.99 -18.16 -13.29
CA LEU A 259 -19.36 -19.08 -12.35
C LEU A 259 -20.10 -20.43 -12.29
N TYR A 260 -19.36 -21.52 -12.38
CA TYR A 260 -19.92 -22.87 -12.32
C TYR A 260 -19.48 -23.66 -11.10
N GLY A 261 -20.44 -24.32 -10.45
CA GLY A 261 -20.22 -25.35 -9.41
C GLY A 261 -19.18 -24.98 -8.35
N ARG A 262 -17.96 -25.50 -8.49
CA ARG A 262 -16.85 -25.35 -7.53
C ARG A 262 -16.32 -23.91 -7.44
N GLU A 263 -16.39 -23.12 -8.48
CA GLU A 263 -15.90 -21.73 -8.50
C GLU A 263 -16.62 -20.85 -7.48
N TRP A 264 -17.90 -21.11 -7.18
CA TRP A 264 -18.66 -20.41 -6.13
C TRP A 264 -18.03 -20.57 -4.73
N VAL A 265 -17.44 -21.74 -4.45
CA VAL A 265 -16.76 -21.98 -3.17
C VAL A 265 -15.49 -21.12 -3.08
N PHE A 266 -14.69 -21.09 -4.13
CA PHE A 266 -13.47 -20.25 -4.17
C PHE A 266 -13.80 -18.77 -4.21
N PHE A 267 -14.91 -18.38 -4.84
CA PHE A 267 -15.41 -17.02 -4.78
C PHE A 267 -15.79 -16.63 -3.35
N ALA A 268 -16.49 -17.46 -2.60
CA ALA A 268 -16.81 -17.20 -1.20
C ALA A 268 -15.54 -17.08 -0.33
N ILE A 269 -14.53 -17.93 -0.53
CA ILE A 269 -13.24 -17.85 0.15
C ILE A 269 -12.53 -16.54 -0.18
N TYR A 270 -12.51 -16.15 -1.44
CA TYR A 270 -11.92 -14.90 -1.90
C TYR A 270 -12.59 -13.67 -1.26
N VAL A 271 -13.93 -13.64 -1.24
CA VAL A 271 -14.72 -12.59 -0.59
C VAL A 271 -14.44 -12.51 0.90
N LEU A 272 -14.26 -13.65 1.59
CA LEU A 272 -13.88 -13.69 3.00
C LEU A 272 -12.47 -13.13 3.25
N ILE A 273 -11.51 -13.43 2.36
CA ILE A 273 -10.15 -12.90 2.47
C ILE A 273 -10.14 -11.39 2.29
N ILE A 274 -10.73 -10.88 1.20
CA ILE A 274 -10.76 -9.44 0.90
C ILE A 274 -11.62 -8.69 1.93
N GLY A 275 -12.73 -9.29 2.38
CA GLY A 275 -13.63 -8.72 3.39
C GLY A 275 -13.16 -8.86 4.84
N PHE A 276 -12.04 -9.55 5.11
CA PHE A 276 -11.55 -9.79 6.46
C PHE A 276 -11.46 -8.51 7.32
N PRO A 277 -10.90 -7.38 6.85
CA PRO A 277 -10.86 -6.17 7.67
C PRO A 277 -12.24 -5.60 7.99
N LEU A 278 -13.21 -5.74 7.09
CA LEU A 278 -14.60 -5.32 7.36
C LEU A 278 -15.25 -6.15 8.46
N ILE A 279 -14.93 -7.45 8.52
CA ILE A 279 -15.41 -8.35 9.59
C ILE A 279 -14.83 -7.92 10.93
N VAL A 280 -13.54 -7.58 10.98
CA VAL A 280 -12.88 -7.12 12.20
C VAL A 280 -13.46 -5.79 12.68
N GLU A 281 -13.63 -4.81 11.78
CA GLU A 281 -14.24 -3.50 12.10
C GLU A 281 -15.70 -3.66 12.55
N GLY A 282 -16.46 -4.50 11.87
CA GLY A 282 -17.85 -4.80 12.22
C GLY A 282 -17.99 -5.42 13.60
N LYS A 283 -17.12 -6.36 13.96
CA LYS A 283 -17.10 -6.96 15.32
C LYS A 283 -16.85 -5.91 16.40
N GLU A 284 -15.89 -5.01 16.20
CA GLU A 284 -15.62 -3.94 17.16
C GLU A 284 -16.77 -2.93 17.24
N ALA A 285 -17.33 -2.53 16.10
CA ALA A 285 -18.48 -1.62 16.10
C ALA A 285 -19.67 -2.18 16.91
N ILE A 286 -19.93 -3.49 16.82
CA ILE A 286 -20.96 -4.17 17.60
C ILE A 286 -20.59 -4.18 19.10
N GLN A 287 -19.34 -4.49 19.44
CA GLN A 287 -18.88 -4.45 20.85
C GLN A 287 -19.02 -3.07 21.46
N TRP A 288 -18.71 -2.00 20.74
CA TRP A 288 -18.88 -0.63 21.21
C TRP A 288 -20.35 -0.25 21.44
N GLN A 289 -21.26 -0.77 20.62
CA GLN A 289 -22.70 -0.55 20.84
C GLN A 289 -23.20 -1.24 22.12
N TYR A 290 -22.66 -2.42 22.45
CA TYR A 290 -22.98 -3.13 23.70
C TYR A 290 -22.46 -2.39 24.95
N TRP A 291 -21.29 -1.75 24.86
CA TRP A 291 -20.70 -1.01 26.00
C TRP A 291 -21.33 0.37 26.23
N LYS A 292 -22.01 0.92 25.24
CA LYS A 292 -22.73 2.21 25.35
C LYS A 292 -24.16 2.08 25.89
N ARG A 293 -24.69 0.87 26.00
CA ARG A 293 -25.95 0.57 26.66
C ARG A 293 -25.72 0.17 28.14
#